data_426f562db521e1059c8b952024d38e02
#
_entry.id   426f562db521e1059c8b952024d38e02
#
_cell.length_a   1.000
_cell.length_b   1.000
_cell.length_c   1.000
_cell.angle_alpha   90.00
_cell.angle_beta   90.00
_cell.angle_gamma   90.00
#
_symmetry.space_group_name_H-M   'P 1'
#
loop_
_entity.id
_entity.type
_entity.pdbx_description
1 polymer ?
#
loop_
_entity_poly.entity_id
_entity_poly.type
_entity_poly.pdbx_seq_one_letter_code
_entity_poly.pdbx_strand_id
1 'polypeptide(L)'
;MRQREGSARRRPGPGNPGRPHNDQDETTRRAPKRRGLGVALILAAAAALAIATPMAASATPSSAASPGAPPCNISGQQVMSAGHGHHLSGIIIAGGISTNTGACHKPPPEPAFNGTPPLLFNGNPPTCFFSPCENGNVMMTPSTSPLVVVPVFWDPTGSMSSAYKNIIASYLGDVAKASGHTQNVFSVLNEYHGNNGQIHYNVQLGPVITATNAMPASGCTLASNDTSGIYADGSGYSSCLDDAQLQAEVDSVSAADNLPHNLSHIFVLYLPKHVESCFLPGQTTAIDGGQFCTINHQPTAAYCAYHSEDPASAVYANLPYPIYASPVGFTCGTDARFPVIESPNGNPDADTEISPTSHEVSEAITDPDTETGWYDSTGNEIGDDCAYIFGRTRGAPGGFFNQVINGGHFITQEEFSNNLFASSGGTAGCLQSE
;
A
#
# COMPACT_ATOMS: atom_id res chain seq x y z
N MET A 1 39.18 -25.46 53.97
CA MET A 1 38.40 -25.44 55.22
C MET A 1 36.96 -25.44 54.78
N ARG A 2 36.32 -26.57 54.91
CA ARG A 2 35.29 -26.98 55.87
C ARG A 2 34.04 -26.16 55.71
N GLN A 3 33.00 -26.72 55.21
CA GLN A 3 31.94 -27.64 55.71
C GLN A 3 30.70 -26.81 56.03
N ARG A 4 29.51 -27.13 55.78
CA ARG A 4 28.62 -28.32 55.63
C ARG A 4 27.19 -27.74 55.65
N GLU A 5 26.35 -28.30 54.82
CA GLU A 5 25.27 -29.25 55.05
C GLU A 5 23.98 -28.75 55.72
N GLY A 6 22.87 -29.12 55.11
CA GLY A 6 21.69 -29.74 55.70
C GLY A 6 20.41 -29.31 54.97
N SER A 7 19.79 -30.09 54.13
CA SER A 7 18.90 -31.25 54.34
C SER A 7 17.63 -30.87 55.14
N ALA A 8 16.41 -31.01 54.68
CA ALA A 8 15.63 -32.17 54.37
C ALA A 8 14.16 -31.84 54.10
N ARG A 9 13.59 -32.42 53.07
CA ARG A 9 12.39 -33.30 53.01
C ARG A 9 11.14 -32.92 53.83
N ARG A 10 9.96 -32.86 53.14
CA ARG A 10 8.90 -33.92 53.15
C ARG A 10 7.64 -33.48 52.40
N ARG A 11 7.18 -34.37 51.54
CA ARG A 11 5.77 -34.55 51.10
C ARG A 11 5.04 -35.38 52.19
N PRO A 12 3.68 -35.57 52.17
CA PRO A 12 2.80 -35.90 51.04
C PRO A 12 1.37 -35.31 51.13
N GLY A 13 0.57 -35.49 50.05
CA GLY A 13 -0.87 -35.34 49.96
C GLY A 13 -1.64 -36.45 50.71
N PRO A 14 -2.93 -36.78 50.45
CA PRO A 14 -3.84 -36.51 49.34
C PRO A 14 -5.31 -36.22 49.84
N GLY A 15 -6.25 -35.98 48.94
CA GLY A 15 -7.66 -36.02 49.31
C GLY A 15 -8.64 -35.48 48.27
N ASN A 16 -9.09 -36.34 47.37
CA ASN A 16 -10.41 -36.24 46.73
C ASN A 16 -11.37 -37.12 47.52
N PRO A 17 -12.67 -36.84 47.67
CA PRO A 17 -13.67 -37.22 46.69
C PRO A 17 -14.98 -36.38 46.69
N GLY A 18 -15.79 -36.54 45.63
CA GLY A 18 -17.21 -36.34 45.75
C GLY A 18 -17.93 -35.76 44.53
N ARG A 19 -18.28 -36.59 43.59
CA ARG A 19 -19.49 -36.42 42.76
C ARG A 19 -20.71 -36.91 43.57
N PRO A 20 -21.91 -36.43 43.30
CA PRO A 20 -22.86 -37.34 42.67
C PRO A 20 -23.62 -36.79 41.46
N HIS A 21 -23.95 -37.74 40.63
CA HIS A 21 -24.96 -37.76 39.58
C HIS A 21 -26.35 -37.33 40.13
N ASN A 22 -27.15 -36.74 39.26
CA ASN A 22 -28.52 -37.22 39.10
C ASN A 22 -29.05 -36.95 37.68
N ASP A 23 -29.73 -37.98 37.24
CA ASP A 23 -30.34 -38.25 35.98
C ASP A 23 -31.72 -37.56 35.80
N GLN A 24 -32.14 -37.65 34.53
CA GLN A 24 -33.50 -37.73 34.01
C GLN A 24 -34.29 -36.42 33.95
N ASP A 25 -34.83 -36.04 32.81
CA ASP A 25 -35.96 -36.71 32.18
C ASP A 25 -36.18 -36.26 30.71
N GLU A 26 -36.51 -37.23 29.92
CA GLU A 26 -36.97 -37.20 28.55
C GLU A 26 -38.41 -36.71 28.44
N THR A 27 -38.75 -35.82 27.52
CA THR A 27 -40.07 -35.88 26.91
C THR A 27 -40.04 -35.33 25.48
N THR A 28 -40.20 -36.26 24.58
CA THR A 28 -40.64 -36.18 23.19
C THR A 28 -41.95 -35.39 23.03
N ARG A 29 -42.05 -34.52 22.01
CA ARG A 29 -43.31 -34.41 21.26
C ARG A 29 -43.07 -33.97 19.80
N ARG A 30 -43.66 -34.80 18.96
CA ARG A 30 -43.76 -34.85 17.50
C ARG A 30 -44.39 -33.61 16.86
N ALA A 31 -43.98 -33.44 15.60
CA ALA A 31 -44.64 -32.63 14.56
C ALA A 31 -46.10 -33.06 14.23
N PRO A 32 -46.82 -32.21 13.53
CA PRO A 32 -47.42 -32.78 12.31
C PRO A 32 -47.22 -31.91 11.04
N LYS A 33 -47.06 -32.67 9.95
CA LYS A 33 -47.21 -32.24 8.58
C LYS A 33 -48.66 -31.81 8.27
N ARG A 34 -48.86 -30.76 7.48
CA ARG A 34 -50.02 -30.68 6.59
C ARG A 34 -49.62 -30.09 5.23
N ARG A 35 -49.99 -30.86 4.23
CA ARG A 35 -50.00 -30.56 2.79
C ARG A 35 -51.13 -29.59 2.47
N GLY A 36 -50.93 -28.78 1.45
CA GLY A 36 -52.00 -28.03 0.80
C GLY A 36 -51.54 -27.62 -0.61
N LEU A 37 -51.97 -28.39 -1.61
CA LEU A 37 -51.91 -28.02 -3.02
C LEU A 37 -52.87 -26.85 -3.29
N GLY A 38 -52.43 -25.93 -4.13
CA GLY A 38 -53.29 -24.91 -4.75
C GLY A 38 -52.71 -24.52 -6.11
N VAL A 39 -53.25 -25.16 -7.13
CA VAL A 39 -53.10 -24.83 -8.55
C VAL A 39 -53.99 -23.63 -8.86
N ALA A 40 -53.44 -22.59 -9.46
CA ALA A 40 -54.21 -21.56 -10.16
C ALA A 40 -53.52 -21.19 -11.46
N LEU A 41 -54.16 -21.62 -12.54
CA LEU A 41 -53.94 -21.20 -13.92
C LEU A 41 -54.47 -19.77 -14.11
N ILE A 42 -53.71 -18.86 -14.70
CA ILE A 42 -54.26 -17.67 -15.38
C ILE A 42 -53.44 -17.34 -16.63
N LEU A 43 -54.12 -17.52 -17.72
CA LEU A 43 -54.09 -16.98 -19.08
C LEU A 43 -53.01 -15.93 -19.47
N ALA A 44 -52.43 -16.24 -20.61
CA ALA A 44 -51.66 -15.39 -21.50
C ALA A 44 -52.56 -14.32 -22.17
N ALA A 45 -52.10 -13.09 -22.18
CA ALA A 45 -52.53 -12.07 -23.13
C ALA A 45 -51.29 -11.53 -23.83
N ALA A 46 -51.15 -11.90 -25.11
CA ALA A 46 -50.12 -11.34 -25.99
C ALA A 46 -50.57 -9.95 -26.47
N ALA A 47 -49.86 -8.93 -26.11
CA ALA A 47 -49.93 -7.62 -26.74
C ALA A 47 -48.61 -7.39 -27.52
N ALA A 48 -48.72 -7.45 -28.84
CA ALA A 48 -47.66 -7.08 -29.76
C ALA A 48 -47.51 -5.57 -29.76
N LEU A 49 -46.40 -5.09 -29.24
CA LEU A 49 -45.98 -3.69 -29.34
C LEU A 49 -44.84 -3.60 -30.36
N ALA A 50 -45.11 -2.98 -31.49
CA ALA A 50 -44.12 -2.68 -32.51
C ALA A 50 -43.14 -1.64 -31.95
N ILE A 51 -41.87 -2.06 -31.75
CA ILE A 51 -40.78 -1.16 -31.38
C ILE A 51 -40.15 -0.66 -32.67
N ALA A 52 -40.36 0.62 -32.95
CA ALA A 52 -39.59 1.37 -33.94
C ALA A 52 -38.17 1.60 -33.39
N THR A 53 -37.17 0.99 -34.03
CA THR A 53 -35.77 1.26 -33.75
C THR A 53 -35.40 2.62 -34.33
N PRO A 54 -34.83 3.55 -33.51
CA PRO A 54 -34.17 4.72 -34.08
C PRO A 54 -32.82 4.28 -34.66
N MET A 55 -32.60 4.56 -35.93
CA MET A 55 -31.29 4.49 -36.57
C MET A 55 -30.34 5.46 -35.85
N ALA A 56 -29.36 4.93 -35.17
CA ALA A 56 -28.25 5.72 -34.69
C ALA A 56 -27.38 6.18 -35.88
N ALA A 57 -27.39 7.45 -36.14
CA ALA A 57 -26.44 8.05 -37.05
C ALA A 57 -25.04 7.92 -36.47
N SER A 58 -24.19 7.16 -37.14
CA SER A 58 -22.75 7.08 -36.84
C SER A 58 -22.13 8.45 -37.15
N ALA A 59 -21.88 9.22 -36.09
CA ALA A 59 -21.01 10.39 -36.18
C ALA A 59 -19.56 9.86 -36.24
N THR A 60 -18.93 9.93 -37.39
CA THR A 60 -17.47 9.82 -37.54
C THR A 60 -16.82 10.97 -36.82
N PRO A 61 -15.86 10.75 -35.91
CA PRO A 61 -15.10 11.85 -35.34
C PRO A 61 -14.19 12.43 -36.43
N SER A 62 -14.46 13.66 -36.78
CA SER A 62 -13.59 14.49 -37.62
C SER A 62 -12.32 14.77 -36.81
N SER A 63 -11.20 14.18 -37.21
CA SER A 63 -9.89 14.56 -36.71
C SER A 63 -9.47 15.87 -37.37
N ALA A 64 -9.81 17.02 -36.77
CA ALA A 64 -9.20 18.27 -37.10
C ALA A 64 -7.82 18.31 -36.43
N ALA A 65 -6.77 18.14 -37.24
CA ALA A 65 -5.41 18.41 -36.80
C ALA A 65 -5.30 19.91 -36.47
N SER A 66 -5.10 20.23 -35.19
CA SER A 66 -4.75 21.57 -34.74
C SER A 66 -3.34 21.93 -35.19
N PRO A 67 -3.08 23.15 -35.67
CA PRO A 67 -1.76 23.56 -36.09
C PRO A 67 -0.86 23.80 -34.87
N GLY A 68 0.28 23.12 -34.88
CA GLY A 68 1.47 23.53 -34.15
C GLY A 68 1.37 23.59 -32.61
N ALA A 69 1.32 22.43 -31.94
CA ALA A 69 1.65 22.41 -30.53
C ALA A 69 3.13 22.82 -30.33
N PRO A 70 3.43 23.67 -29.31
CA PRO A 70 4.82 24.02 -29.02
C PRO A 70 5.60 22.79 -28.59
N PRO A 71 6.93 22.75 -28.82
CA PRO A 71 7.74 21.63 -28.39
C PRO A 71 7.64 21.44 -26.88
N CYS A 72 7.59 20.19 -26.44
CA CYS A 72 7.59 19.80 -25.05
C CYS A 72 8.86 20.30 -24.37
N ASN A 73 8.76 21.41 -23.64
CA ASN A 73 9.82 21.89 -22.77
C ASN A 73 9.66 21.21 -21.41
N ILE A 74 10.44 20.19 -21.17
CA ILE A 74 10.54 19.51 -19.88
C ILE A 74 11.45 20.39 -19.02
N SER A 75 10.86 21.26 -18.20
CA SER A 75 11.57 21.82 -17.06
C SER A 75 11.78 20.67 -16.08
N GLY A 76 13.06 20.41 -15.75
CA GLY A 76 13.45 19.27 -14.93
C GLY A 76 12.57 19.09 -13.70
N GLN A 77 12.06 17.89 -13.56
CA GLN A 77 11.30 17.46 -12.41
C GLN A 77 12.26 17.42 -11.23
N GLN A 78 12.06 18.26 -10.24
CA GLN A 78 12.66 18.04 -8.95
C GLN A 78 11.78 17.01 -8.24
N VAL A 79 12.23 15.76 -8.21
CA VAL A 79 11.83 14.87 -7.12
C VAL A 79 12.32 15.57 -5.87
N MET A 80 11.39 15.93 -4.99
CA MET A 80 11.75 16.66 -3.79
C MET A 80 12.40 15.67 -2.84
N SER A 81 13.72 15.67 -2.79
CA SER A 81 14.43 15.03 -1.68
C SER A 81 14.03 15.74 -0.39
N ALA A 82 13.63 14.99 0.61
CA ALA A 82 13.45 15.51 1.95
C ALA A 82 14.71 16.27 2.34
N GLY A 83 14.56 17.57 2.65
CA GLY A 83 15.69 18.46 2.90
C GLY A 83 16.60 17.90 3.97
N HIS A 84 17.89 18.03 3.75
CA HIS A 84 18.99 17.60 4.61
C HIS A 84 18.68 17.71 6.11
N GLY A 85 18.62 16.58 6.80
CA GLY A 85 18.78 16.55 8.26
C GLY A 85 17.93 15.56 9.05
N HIS A 86 16.91 14.95 8.50
CA HIS A 86 16.20 13.84 9.14
C HIS A 86 15.93 12.78 8.08
N HIS A 87 16.53 11.63 8.26
CA HIS A 87 16.26 10.44 7.46
C HIS A 87 14.85 9.95 7.84
N LEU A 88 13.92 10.08 6.91
CA LEU A 88 12.60 9.48 6.98
C LEU A 88 12.62 8.34 5.96
N SER A 89 13.07 7.18 6.40
CA SER A 89 12.99 5.95 5.63
C SER A 89 11.53 5.49 5.51
N GLY A 90 11.22 4.71 4.48
CA GLY A 90 9.90 4.13 4.31
C GLY A 90 8.81 5.13 3.90
N ILE A 91 9.15 6.19 3.18
CA ILE A 91 8.19 7.24 2.80
C ILE A 91 8.35 7.61 1.33
N ILE A 92 7.36 7.31 0.52
CA ILE A 92 7.27 7.84 -0.85
C ILE A 92 6.78 9.29 -0.86
N ILE A 93 7.65 10.20 -1.22
CA ILE A 93 7.32 11.62 -1.35
C ILE A 93 6.47 11.87 -2.60
N ALA A 94 5.46 12.73 -2.48
CA ALA A 94 4.63 13.11 -3.61
C ALA A 94 5.45 13.82 -4.70
N GLY A 95 5.31 13.35 -5.94
CA GLY A 95 5.98 13.94 -7.10
C GLY A 95 5.40 15.29 -7.52
N GLY A 96 6.20 16.14 -8.15
CA GLY A 96 5.69 17.35 -8.82
C GLY A 96 4.84 16.98 -10.05
N ILE A 97 3.72 17.70 -10.25
CA ILE A 97 2.87 17.49 -11.44
C ILE A 97 3.64 17.89 -12.69
N SER A 98 3.64 17.02 -13.70
CA SER A 98 4.14 17.36 -15.03
C SER A 98 3.28 18.46 -15.64
N THR A 99 3.83 19.66 -15.82
CA THR A 99 3.14 20.80 -16.45
C THR A 99 2.98 20.64 -17.96
N ASN A 100 3.28 19.47 -18.49
CA ASN A 100 3.29 19.23 -19.92
C ASN A 100 1.86 18.95 -20.44
N THR A 101 1.07 19.99 -20.57
CA THR A 101 -0.32 19.96 -21.10
C THR A 101 -0.39 19.84 -22.63
N GLY A 102 0.73 19.69 -23.31
CA GLY A 102 0.79 19.55 -24.77
C GLY A 102 0.71 18.09 -25.22
N ALA A 103 0.37 17.87 -26.49
CA ALA A 103 0.21 16.56 -27.13
C ALA A 103 1.48 15.68 -27.20
N CYS A 104 2.23 15.58 -26.12
CA CYS A 104 3.40 14.72 -26.01
C CYS A 104 2.95 13.31 -25.67
N HIS A 105 2.89 12.45 -26.68
CA HIS A 105 2.54 11.04 -26.55
C HIS A 105 3.71 10.16 -26.06
N LYS A 106 4.82 10.76 -25.66
CA LYS A 106 5.98 10.03 -25.17
C LYS A 106 6.39 10.61 -23.83
N PRO A 107 6.51 9.77 -22.78
CA PRO A 107 7.01 10.21 -21.50
C PRO A 107 8.42 10.81 -21.66
N PRO A 108 8.80 11.77 -20.80
CA PRO A 108 10.16 12.30 -20.75
C PRO A 108 11.15 11.18 -20.45
N PRO A 109 12.43 11.32 -20.82
CA PRO A 109 13.46 10.39 -20.37
C PRO A 109 13.46 10.31 -18.84
N GLU A 110 13.50 9.10 -18.32
CA GLU A 110 13.60 8.86 -16.89
C GLU A 110 15.05 8.97 -16.43
N PRO A 111 15.32 9.42 -15.20
CA PRO A 111 16.63 9.26 -14.59
C PRO A 111 16.95 7.77 -14.46
N ALA A 112 18.22 7.44 -14.27
CA ALA A 112 18.62 6.06 -14.03
C ALA A 112 18.24 5.58 -12.62
N PHE A 113 18.16 6.49 -11.69
CA PHE A 113 17.75 6.36 -10.29
C PHE A 113 17.67 7.75 -9.67
N ASN A 114 17.09 7.83 -8.45
CA ASN A 114 17.14 8.99 -7.56
C ASN A 114 18.22 8.75 -6.49
N GLY A 115 18.22 9.50 -5.40
CA GLY A 115 19.02 9.23 -4.21
C GLY A 115 20.55 9.24 -4.39
N THR A 116 21.23 8.52 -3.53
CA THR A 116 22.69 8.41 -3.48
C THR A 116 23.18 6.96 -3.34
N PRO A 117 22.77 6.07 -4.26
CA PRO A 117 23.10 4.65 -4.17
C PRO A 117 24.59 4.35 -4.15
N PRO A 118 25.02 3.14 -3.77
CA PRO A 118 24.18 1.96 -3.61
C PRO A 118 23.43 1.92 -2.29
N LEU A 119 22.38 1.07 -2.21
CA LEU A 119 21.78 0.71 -0.93
C LEU A 119 22.81 -0.05 -0.08
N LEU A 120 22.87 0.31 1.19
CA LEU A 120 23.78 -0.28 2.17
C LEU A 120 22.96 -1.02 3.23
N PHE A 121 23.40 -2.23 3.58
CA PHE A 121 22.77 -2.98 4.64
C PHE A 121 23.24 -2.48 6.01
N ASN A 122 22.31 -2.05 6.86
CA ASN A 122 22.57 -1.59 8.21
C ASN A 122 22.00 -2.55 9.26
N GLY A 123 22.35 -3.80 9.20
CA GLY A 123 21.84 -4.82 10.11
C GLY A 123 22.14 -4.67 11.59
N ASN A 124 22.59 -3.52 12.02
CA ASN A 124 22.91 -3.23 13.44
C ASN A 124 22.73 -1.74 13.76
N PRO A 125 21.50 -1.25 13.78
CA PRO A 125 21.22 0.16 13.95
C PRO A 125 21.65 0.67 15.32
N PRO A 126 22.13 1.91 15.41
CA PRO A 126 22.50 2.53 16.68
C PRO A 126 21.30 2.88 17.56
N THR A 127 20.15 3.15 16.96
CA THR A 127 18.91 3.53 17.66
C THR A 127 17.70 3.34 16.76
N CYS A 128 16.66 2.69 17.25
CA CYS A 128 15.34 2.74 16.63
C CYS A 128 14.50 3.80 17.30
N PHE A 129 13.80 4.59 16.52
CA PHE A 129 12.99 5.69 17.06
C PHE A 129 11.64 5.23 17.62
N PHE A 130 11.07 4.13 17.12
CA PHE A 130 9.65 3.82 17.33
C PHE A 130 9.37 2.41 17.83
N SER A 131 10.28 1.45 17.75
CA SER A 131 10.00 0.04 18.03
C SER A 131 11.19 -0.70 18.63
N PRO A 132 10.98 -1.90 19.23
CA PRO A 132 12.07 -2.83 19.43
C PRO A 132 12.63 -3.23 18.07
N CYS A 133 13.79 -2.72 17.72
CA CYS A 133 14.46 -2.98 16.45
C CYS A 133 14.56 -4.47 16.15
N GLU A 134 14.17 -4.87 14.97
CA GLU A 134 14.34 -6.23 14.46
C GLU A 134 15.81 -6.60 14.11
N ASN A 135 16.76 -5.72 14.44
CA ASN A 135 18.21 -5.94 14.27
C ASN A 135 18.61 -6.32 12.83
N GLY A 136 18.07 -5.63 11.84
CA GLY A 136 18.36 -5.88 10.43
C GLY A 136 17.78 -7.19 9.92
N ASN A 137 16.74 -7.69 10.54
CA ASN A 137 15.93 -8.76 9.97
C ASN A 137 15.07 -8.21 8.84
N VAL A 138 14.81 -9.04 7.84
CA VAL A 138 14.00 -8.70 6.66
C VAL A 138 12.85 -9.70 6.50
N MET A 139 11.87 -9.35 5.68
CA MET A 139 10.75 -10.25 5.40
C MET A 139 11.09 -11.23 4.27
N MET A 140 10.21 -12.20 3.98
CA MET A 140 10.36 -13.22 2.93
C MET A 140 11.64 -14.06 3.01
N THR A 141 12.25 -14.20 4.16
CA THR A 141 13.34 -15.17 4.38
C THR A 141 12.77 -16.56 4.66
N PRO A 142 13.58 -17.63 4.69
CA PRO A 142 13.08 -18.95 5.05
C PRO A 142 12.36 -19.04 6.39
N SER A 143 12.65 -18.14 7.34
CA SER A 143 12.00 -18.09 8.66
C SER A 143 10.73 -17.22 8.70
N THR A 144 10.54 -16.36 7.72
CA THR A 144 9.42 -15.41 7.65
C THR A 144 8.54 -15.56 6.39
N SER A 145 8.76 -16.66 5.64
CA SER A 145 8.06 -16.94 4.39
C SER A 145 6.94 -17.98 4.58
N PRO A 146 5.82 -17.85 3.83
CA PRO A 146 5.52 -16.78 2.91
C PRO A 146 5.22 -15.48 3.64
N LEU A 147 5.46 -14.33 2.98
CA LEU A 147 4.94 -13.05 3.43
C LEU A 147 3.44 -13.01 3.15
N VAL A 148 2.64 -12.83 4.18
CA VAL A 148 1.19 -12.65 4.07
C VAL A 148 0.90 -11.15 3.99
N VAL A 149 0.47 -10.67 2.82
CA VAL A 149 0.05 -9.28 2.64
C VAL A 149 -1.45 -9.18 2.92
N VAL A 150 -1.82 -8.39 3.92
CA VAL A 150 -3.19 -8.20 4.41
C VAL A 150 -3.70 -6.82 4.02
N PRO A 151 -4.47 -6.70 2.92
CA PRO A 151 -5.07 -5.41 2.57
C PRO A 151 -6.25 -5.10 3.51
N VAL A 152 -6.17 -3.95 4.17
CA VAL A 152 -7.16 -3.43 5.12
C VAL A 152 -7.75 -2.14 4.57
N PHE A 153 -9.00 -2.16 4.13
CA PHE A 153 -9.72 -0.97 3.70
C PHE A 153 -10.51 -0.40 4.89
N TRP A 154 -10.01 0.66 5.50
CA TRP A 154 -10.71 1.30 6.61
C TRP A 154 -11.82 2.20 6.09
N ASP A 155 -13.00 1.66 5.99
CA ASP A 155 -14.13 2.25 5.26
C ASP A 155 -15.43 2.22 6.09
N PRO A 156 -15.49 2.98 7.21
CA PRO A 156 -16.64 2.98 8.11
C PRO A 156 -17.93 3.50 7.47
N THR A 157 -17.81 4.26 6.39
CA THR A 157 -18.96 4.87 5.69
C THR A 157 -19.36 4.14 4.41
N GLY A 158 -18.58 3.14 3.98
CA GLY A 158 -18.79 2.45 2.70
C GLY A 158 -18.51 3.35 1.49
N SER A 159 -17.61 4.31 1.62
CA SER A 159 -17.28 5.29 0.56
C SER A 159 -16.31 4.75 -0.48
N MET A 160 -15.49 3.76 -0.14
CA MET A 160 -14.59 3.11 -1.09
C MET A 160 -15.38 2.14 -2.00
N SER A 161 -15.34 2.39 -3.30
CA SER A 161 -16.05 1.54 -4.26
C SER A 161 -15.51 0.11 -4.27
N SER A 162 -16.39 -0.86 -4.54
CA SER A 162 -15.96 -2.26 -4.71
C SER A 162 -14.99 -2.42 -5.88
N ALA A 163 -15.09 -1.60 -6.93
CA ALA A 163 -14.13 -1.62 -8.04
C ALA A 163 -12.72 -1.24 -7.57
N TYR A 164 -12.58 -0.18 -6.76
CA TYR A 164 -11.31 0.23 -6.16
C TYR A 164 -10.69 -0.91 -5.34
N LYS A 165 -11.44 -1.45 -4.37
CA LYS A 165 -10.96 -2.54 -3.50
C LYS A 165 -10.59 -3.80 -4.29
N ASN A 166 -11.39 -4.15 -5.31
CA ASN A 166 -11.17 -5.36 -6.11
C ASN A 166 -9.92 -5.25 -7.01
N ILE A 167 -9.63 -4.10 -7.59
CA ILE A 167 -8.45 -3.90 -8.43
C ILE A 167 -7.18 -4.03 -7.58
N ILE A 168 -7.12 -3.38 -6.42
CA ILE A 168 -5.99 -3.48 -5.50
C ILE A 168 -5.82 -4.93 -4.99
N ALA A 169 -6.91 -5.57 -4.54
CA ALA A 169 -6.85 -6.96 -4.11
C ALA A 169 -6.45 -7.93 -5.24
N SER A 170 -6.85 -7.64 -6.49
CA SER A 170 -6.44 -8.43 -7.66
C SER A 170 -4.96 -8.27 -7.95
N TYR A 171 -4.42 -7.05 -7.85
CA TYR A 171 -2.99 -6.79 -7.98
C TYR A 171 -2.19 -7.63 -6.97
N LEU A 172 -2.50 -7.52 -5.68
CA LEU A 172 -1.83 -8.29 -4.63
C LEU A 172 -2.01 -9.81 -4.80
N GLY A 173 -3.19 -10.23 -5.25
CA GLY A 173 -3.46 -11.64 -5.58
C GLY A 173 -2.65 -12.15 -6.78
N ASP A 174 -2.40 -11.30 -7.77
CA ASP A 174 -1.57 -11.66 -8.94
C ASP A 174 -0.08 -11.66 -8.57
N VAL A 175 0.38 -10.72 -7.73
CA VAL A 175 1.72 -10.76 -7.11
C VAL A 175 1.92 -12.07 -6.34
N ALA A 176 0.95 -12.47 -5.52
CA ALA A 176 1.01 -13.72 -4.76
C ALA A 176 1.11 -14.95 -5.66
N LYS A 177 0.31 -15.02 -6.72
CA LYS A 177 0.34 -16.14 -7.70
C LYS A 177 1.63 -16.19 -8.51
N ALA A 178 2.30 -15.05 -8.70
CA ALA A 178 3.56 -14.94 -9.42
C ALA A 178 4.78 -15.18 -8.53
N SER A 179 4.61 -15.57 -7.26
CA SER A 179 5.70 -15.87 -6.33
C SER A 179 6.71 -16.85 -6.92
N GLY A 180 7.98 -16.53 -6.77
CA GLY A 180 9.10 -17.31 -7.32
C GLY A 180 9.36 -17.11 -8.81
N HIS A 181 8.56 -16.27 -9.51
CA HIS A 181 8.84 -15.89 -10.89
C HIS A 181 9.73 -14.64 -10.93
N THR A 182 10.50 -14.47 -11.99
CA THR A 182 11.45 -13.37 -12.19
C THR A 182 10.93 -12.28 -13.15
N GLN A 183 9.61 -12.25 -13.41
CA GLN A 183 9.03 -11.41 -14.48
C GLN A 183 8.24 -10.21 -13.97
N ASN A 184 8.43 -9.84 -12.71
CA ASN A 184 7.81 -8.65 -12.12
C ASN A 184 8.76 -8.01 -11.12
N VAL A 185 8.41 -6.80 -10.70
CA VAL A 185 9.25 -5.94 -9.86
C VAL A 185 9.65 -6.59 -8.52
N PHE A 186 8.82 -7.44 -7.92
CA PHE A 186 9.15 -8.15 -6.67
C PHE A 186 10.31 -9.14 -6.81
N SER A 187 10.68 -9.54 -8.02
CA SER A 187 11.86 -10.40 -8.21
C SER A 187 13.16 -9.70 -7.87
N VAL A 188 13.23 -8.37 -8.01
CA VAL A 188 14.41 -7.55 -7.65
C VAL A 188 14.77 -7.73 -6.17
N LEU A 189 13.79 -8.00 -5.31
CA LEU A 189 14.01 -8.23 -3.88
C LEU A 189 14.90 -9.44 -3.57
N ASN A 190 15.01 -10.42 -4.50
CA ASN A 190 15.82 -11.61 -4.31
C ASN A 190 17.32 -11.34 -4.16
N GLU A 191 17.82 -10.17 -4.54
CA GLU A 191 19.23 -9.83 -4.35
C GLU A 191 19.58 -9.40 -2.91
N TYR A 192 18.57 -9.06 -2.11
CA TYR A 192 18.73 -8.54 -0.76
C TYR A 192 18.65 -9.62 0.31
N HIS A 193 19.24 -9.35 1.46
CA HIS A 193 19.26 -10.26 2.61
C HIS A 193 19.20 -9.49 3.92
N GLY A 194 18.82 -10.18 4.99
CA GLY A 194 18.91 -9.68 6.35
C GLY A 194 19.73 -10.59 7.25
N ASN A 195 19.80 -10.24 8.52
CA ASN A 195 20.46 -11.11 9.52
C ASN A 195 19.74 -12.46 9.69
N ASN A 196 18.46 -12.53 9.33
CA ASN A 196 17.64 -13.74 9.35
C ASN A 196 17.64 -14.52 8.03
N GLY A 197 18.40 -14.11 7.02
CA GLY A 197 18.62 -14.87 5.79
C GLY A 197 18.38 -14.09 4.50
N GLN A 198 18.49 -14.82 3.38
CA GLN A 198 18.26 -14.30 2.04
C GLN A 198 16.76 -14.13 1.78
N ILE A 199 16.39 -13.03 1.14
CA ILE A 199 15.02 -12.82 0.65
C ILE A 199 14.76 -13.75 -0.54
N HIS A 200 13.58 -14.35 -0.54
CA HIS A 200 13.08 -15.15 -1.66
C HIS A 200 11.65 -14.75 -1.95
N TYR A 201 11.40 -14.24 -3.14
CA TYR A 201 10.07 -13.78 -3.55
C TYR A 201 9.01 -14.87 -3.32
N ASN A 202 8.24 -14.72 -2.25
CA ASN A 202 7.19 -15.65 -1.85
C ASN A 202 6.11 -14.91 -1.05
N VAL A 203 5.13 -14.38 -1.75
CA VAL A 203 4.01 -13.61 -1.22
C VAL A 203 2.75 -14.47 -1.20
N GLN A 204 1.95 -14.32 -0.19
CA GLN A 204 0.58 -14.84 -0.09
C GLN A 204 -0.38 -13.68 0.16
N LEU A 205 -1.48 -13.63 -0.59
CA LEU A 205 -2.58 -12.73 -0.27
C LEU A 205 -3.30 -13.24 0.99
N GLY A 206 -3.31 -12.43 2.02
CA GLY A 206 -4.06 -12.66 3.24
C GLY A 206 -5.57 -12.35 3.07
N PRO A 207 -6.33 -12.32 4.16
CA PRO A 207 -7.71 -11.89 4.11
C PRO A 207 -7.80 -10.43 3.62
N VAL A 208 -8.74 -10.17 2.69
CA VAL A 208 -9.06 -8.81 2.25
C VAL A 208 -10.10 -8.26 3.21
N ILE A 209 -9.69 -7.32 4.06
CA ILE A 209 -10.51 -6.82 5.16
C ILE A 209 -11.13 -5.48 4.80
N THR A 210 -12.43 -5.32 5.05
CA THR A 210 -13.06 -4.00 5.10
C THR A 210 -13.37 -3.69 6.55
N ALA A 211 -12.52 -2.85 7.14
CA ALA A 211 -12.70 -2.41 8.52
C ALA A 211 -13.78 -1.32 8.57
N THR A 212 -14.78 -1.54 9.41
CA THR A 212 -15.94 -0.64 9.56
C THR A 212 -15.96 0.05 10.93
N ASN A 213 -14.89 -0.06 11.68
CA ASN A 213 -14.71 0.67 12.93
C ASN A 213 -14.83 2.18 12.67
N ALA A 214 -15.58 2.87 13.54
CA ALA A 214 -15.67 4.32 13.42
C ALA A 214 -14.27 4.94 13.57
N MET A 215 -13.93 5.87 12.68
CA MET A 215 -12.69 6.62 12.82
C MET A 215 -12.71 7.44 14.12
N PRO A 216 -11.59 7.52 14.83
CA PRO A 216 -11.48 8.35 16.03
C PRO A 216 -11.63 9.84 15.67
N ALA A 217 -11.72 10.68 16.69
CA ALA A 217 -11.58 12.12 16.48
C ALA A 217 -10.18 12.43 15.91
N SER A 218 -10.06 13.52 15.13
CA SER A 218 -8.78 13.90 14.52
C SER A 218 -7.64 13.93 15.55
N GLY A 219 -6.57 13.20 15.25
CA GLY A 219 -5.33 13.15 16.04
C GLY A 219 -4.33 14.25 15.65
N CYS A 220 -4.51 14.83 14.46
CA CYS A 220 -3.72 15.93 13.94
C CYS A 220 -4.60 17.11 13.52
N THR A 221 -3.98 18.23 13.17
CA THR A 221 -4.68 19.47 12.83
C THR A 221 -4.66 19.68 11.32
N LEU A 222 -5.84 19.73 10.70
CA LEU A 222 -5.99 20.18 9.32
C LEU A 222 -5.65 21.66 9.20
N ALA A 223 -4.81 22.02 8.24
CA ALA A 223 -4.64 23.42 7.86
C ALA A 223 -5.83 23.90 7.03
N SER A 224 -6.02 25.22 6.97
CA SER A 224 -7.12 25.80 6.23
C SER A 224 -7.06 25.55 4.72
N ASN A 225 -5.86 25.36 4.18
CA ASN A 225 -5.61 24.99 2.78
C ASN A 225 -5.82 23.51 2.48
N ASP A 226 -5.95 22.65 3.50
CA ASP A 226 -6.13 21.21 3.30
C ASP A 226 -7.61 20.84 3.11
N THR A 227 -8.53 21.73 3.43
CA THR A 227 -9.97 21.46 3.41
C THR A 227 -10.63 21.61 2.04
N SER A 228 -9.89 22.08 1.03
CA SER A 228 -10.39 22.21 -0.36
C SER A 228 -9.25 22.26 -1.36
N GLY A 229 -9.52 21.84 -2.60
CA GLY A 229 -8.57 21.93 -3.70
C GLY A 229 -7.45 20.87 -3.68
N ILE A 230 -7.56 19.85 -2.85
CA ILE A 230 -6.60 18.76 -2.80
C ILE A 230 -6.87 17.75 -3.92
N TYR A 231 -8.14 17.41 -4.11
CA TYR A 231 -8.56 16.47 -5.15
C TYR A 231 -9.02 17.19 -6.42
N ALA A 232 -9.01 16.48 -7.54
CA ALA A 232 -9.41 17.00 -8.85
C ALA A 232 -10.85 17.55 -8.89
N ASP A 233 -11.73 17.08 -8.01
CA ASP A 233 -13.11 17.57 -7.87
C ASP A 233 -13.24 18.84 -7.01
N GLY A 234 -12.12 19.39 -6.57
CA GLY A 234 -12.07 20.60 -5.73
C GLY A 234 -12.31 20.35 -4.24
N SER A 235 -12.53 19.09 -3.84
CA SER A 235 -12.66 18.72 -2.43
C SER A 235 -11.28 18.61 -1.76
N GLY A 236 -11.29 18.55 -0.42
CA GLY A 236 -10.10 18.34 0.39
C GLY A 236 -10.39 17.43 1.57
N TYR A 237 -9.58 17.51 2.60
CA TYR A 237 -9.70 16.72 3.80
C TYR A 237 -10.77 17.26 4.75
N SER A 238 -11.38 16.37 5.51
CA SER A 238 -12.36 16.67 6.56
C SER A 238 -11.95 16.14 7.93
N SER A 239 -10.98 15.24 7.97
CA SER A 239 -10.41 14.67 9.19
C SER A 239 -8.93 14.38 8.99
N CYS A 240 -8.19 14.28 10.09
CA CYS A 240 -6.77 13.97 10.10
C CYS A 240 -6.50 12.90 11.15
N LEU A 241 -5.83 11.83 10.77
CA LEU A 241 -5.40 10.75 11.65
C LEU A 241 -3.89 10.85 11.91
N ASP A 242 -3.48 10.69 13.16
CA ASP A 242 -2.08 10.51 13.47
C ASP A 242 -1.67 9.03 13.36
N ASP A 243 -0.38 8.80 13.33
CA ASP A 243 0.19 7.47 13.17
C ASP A 243 -0.23 6.50 14.29
N ALA A 244 -0.34 6.96 15.55
CA ALA A 244 -0.82 6.13 16.64
C ALA A 244 -2.26 5.65 16.46
N GLN A 245 -3.09 6.43 15.76
CA GLN A 245 -4.46 6.04 15.43
C GLN A 245 -4.50 5.00 14.30
N LEU A 246 -3.56 5.09 13.35
CA LEU A 246 -3.40 4.10 12.28
C LEU A 246 -2.93 2.76 12.86
N GLN A 247 -1.92 2.78 13.74
CA GLN A 247 -1.44 1.60 14.47
C GLN A 247 -2.56 0.94 15.28
N ALA A 248 -3.35 1.73 16.00
CA ALA A 248 -4.49 1.21 16.78
C ALA A 248 -5.55 0.50 15.92
N GLU A 249 -5.78 0.95 14.68
CA GLU A 249 -6.67 0.23 13.76
C GLU A 249 -6.05 -1.07 13.26
N VAL A 250 -4.74 -1.07 12.94
CA VAL A 250 -4.01 -2.31 12.60
C VAL A 250 -4.10 -3.32 13.73
N ASP A 251 -3.87 -2.90 14.97
CA ASP A 251 -4.02 -3.75 16.16
C ASP A 251 -5.44 -4.30 16.31
N SER A 252 -6.44 -3.45 16.12
CA SER A 252 -7.85 -3.83 16.22
C SER A 252 -8.23 -4.90 15.19
N VAL A 253 -7.81 -4.70 13.94
CA VAL A 253 -8.09 -5.63 12.83
C VAL A 253 -7.34 -6.94 13.01
N SER A 254 -6.06 -6.89 13.34
CA SER A 254 -5.24 -8.09 13.55
C SER A 254 -5.77 -8.94 14.70
N ALA A 255 -6.18 -8.31 15.80
CA ALA A 255 -6.78 -9.01 16.93
C ALA A 255 -8.13 -9.64 16.58
N ALA A 256 -8.98 -8.97 15.79
CA ALA A 256 -10.28 -9.48 15.37
C ALA A 256 -10.17 -10.74 14.50
N ASP A 257 -9.16 -10.79 13.62
CA ASP A 257 -8.93 -11.89 12.68
C ASP A 257 -7.85 -12.89 13.14
N ASN A 258 -7.31 -12.72 14.36
CA ASN A 258 -6.22 -13.51 14.93
C ASN A 258 -4.98 -13.58 14.02
N LEU A 259 -4.61 -12.45 13.43
CA LEU A 259 -3.43 -12.32 12.59
C LEU A 259 -2.21 -11.98 13.46
N PRO A 260 -1.06 -12.61 13.24
CA PRO A 260 0.11 -12.38 14.08
C PRO A 260 0.83 -11.07 13.71
N HIS A 261 1.43 -10.42 14.70
CA HIS A 261 2.40 -9.35 14.53
C HIS A 261 3.81 -9.96 14.46
N ASN A 262 4.36 -10.02 13.31
CA ASN A 262 5.72 -10.51 13.04
C ASN A 262 6.11 -10.30 11.57
N LEU A 263 7.36 -10.55 11.24
CA LEU A 263 7.92 -10.38 9.89
C LEU A 263 7.35 -11.31 8.81
N SER A 264 6.35 -12.15 9.10
CA SER A 264 5.64 -12.91 8.09
C SER A 264 4.32 -12.27 7.65
N HIS A 265 3.95 -11.11 8.22
CA HIS A 265 2.73 -10.39 7.89
C HIS A 265 3.02 -8.91 7.70
N ILE A 266 2.36 -8.32 6.70
CA ILE A 266 2.28 -6.87 6.52
C ILE A 266 0.82 -6.47 6.37
N PHE A 267 0.40 -5.44 7.12
CA PHE A 267 -0.93 -4.86 7.05
C PHE A 267 -0.89 -3.61 6.16
N VAL A 268 -1.54 -3.67 5.02
CA VAL A 268 -1.60 -2.53 4.08
C VAL A 268 -2.90 -1.79 4.30
N LEU A 269 -2.82 -0.66 5.00
CA LEU A 269 -3.98 0.11 5.46
C LEU A 269 -4.33 1.21 4.46
N TYR A 270 -5.45 1.06 3.78
CA TYR A 270 -5.99 2.02 2.83
C TYR A 270 -7.00 2.94 3.51
N LEU A 271 -6.76 4.25 3.44
CA LEU A 271 -7.64 5.28 3.98
C LEU A 271 -8.68 5.73 2.94
N PRO A 272 -9.89 6.12 3.35
CA PRO A 272 -10.88 6.65 2.43
C PRO A 272 -10.56 8.09 2.02
N LYS A 273 -11.12 8.53 0.90
CA LYS A 273 -11.07 9.93 0.48
C LYS A 273 -11.52 10.85 1.61
N HIS A 274 -10.91 12.03 1.69
CA HIS A 274 -11.13 13.08 2.70
C HIS A 274 -10.53 12.82 4.09
N VAL A 275 -9.71 11.79 4.24
CA VAL A 275 -8.93 11.54 5.47
C VAL A 275 -7.47 11.83 5.17
N GLU A 276 -6.92 12.83 5.85
CA GLU A 276 -5.48 13.09 5.89
C GLU A 276 -4.84 12.21 6.95
N SER A 277 -3.57 11.90 6.78
CA SER A 277 -2.76 11.26 7.82
C SER A 277 -1.46 12.01 8.05
N CYS A 278 -0.95 11.96 9.29
CA CYS A 278 0.32 12.58 9.68
C CYS A 278 1.19 11.55 10.40
N PHE A 279 2.41 11.33 9.86
CA PHE A 279 3.39 10.43 10.45
C PHE A 279 3.99 11.00 11.74
N LEU A 280 4.33 12.29 11.77
CA LEU A 280 4.93 12.98 12.92
C LEU A 280 4.05 14.15 13.37
N PRO A 281 2.90 13.92 14.02
CA PRO A 281 2.07 15.02 14.49
C PRO A 281 2.76 15.76 15.64
N GLY A 282 2.76 17.10 15.57
CA GLY A 282 3.23 17.96 16.65
C GLY A 282 4.74 18.07 16.81
N GLN A 283 5.55 17.57 15.89
CA GLN A 283 7.00 17.80 15.89
C GLN A 283 7.29 19.28 15.60
N THR A 284 8.13 19.90 16.40
CA THR A 284 8.45 21.35 16.31
C THR A 284 9.66 21.64 15.42
N THR A 285 10.25 20.65 14.80
CA THR A 285 11.48 20.80 14.03
C THR A 285 11.24 20.63 12.54
N ALA A 286 11.30 21.75 11.87
CA ALA A 286 11.87 21.95 10.54
C ALA A 286 11.18 21.39 9.29
N ILE A 287 10.25 20.47 9.36
CA ILE A 287 9.40 20.13 8.25
C ILE A 287 8.01 20.67 8.61
N ASP A 288 7.59 21.73 7.94
CA ASP A 288 6.25 22.35 7.99
C ASP A 288 5.63 22.62 9.34
N GLY A 289 6.33 23.35 10.18
CA GLY A 289 5.78 23.75 11.48
C GLY A 289 5.52 22.59 12.42
N GLY A 290 6.08 21.40 12.14
CA GLY A 290 6.10 20.29 13.04
C GLY A 290 5.17 19.14 12.75
N GLN A 291 4.65 19.04 11.53
CA GLN A 291 3.85 17.89 11.09
C GLN A 291 4.37 17.40 9.74
N PHE A 292 4.50 16.08 9.60
CA PHE A 292 4.77 15.44 8.31
C PHE A 292 3.53 14.64 7.92
N CYS A 293 2.77 15.19 6.98
CA CYS A 293 1.44 14.73 6.63
C CYS A 293 1.33 14.40 5.14
N THR A 294 0.23 13.78 4.73
CA THR A 294 -0.12 13.53 3.32
C THR A 294 -0.04 14.84 2.52
N ILE A 295 -0.55 15.94 3.09
CA ILE A 295 -0.30 17.30 2.61
C ILE A 295 0.31 18.09 3.76
N ASN A 296 1.46 18.69 3.52
CA ASN A 296 2.03 19.62 4.47
C ASN A 296 1.44 21.03 4.24
N HIS A 297 1.41 21.82 5.31
CA HIS A 297 0.96 23.23 5.27
C HIS A 297 1.82 24.11 4.36
N GLN A 298 2.97 23.60 3.93
CA GLN A 298 3.84 24.19 2.90
C GLN A 298 3.86 23.27 1.67
N PRO A 299 3.96 23.80 0.45
CA PRO A 299 3.86 22.97 -0.76
C PRO A 299 5.07 22.05 -1.01
N THR A 300 5.89 21.81 -0.03
CA THR A 300 7.20 21.15 -0.20
C THR A 300 7.38 19.82 0.50
N ALA A 301 6.42 19.36 1.28
CA ALA A 301 6.55 18.09 1.97
C ALA A 301 5.18 17.42 2.07
N ALA A 302 4.85 16.60 1.11
CA ALA A 302 3.71 15.72 1.13
C ALA A 302 4.22 14.31 0.85
N TYR A 303 3.61 13.32 1.44
CA TYR A 303 3.89 11.93 1.13
C TYR A 303 2.67 11.24 0.50
N CYS A 304 2.91 10.19 -0.25
CA CYS A 304 1.88 9.35 -0.84
C CYS A 304 1.57 8.14 0.03
N ALA A 305 2.57 7.59 0.65
CA ALA A 305 2.48 6.44 1.54
C ALA A 305 3.69 6.42 2.47
N TYR A 306 3.69 5.54 3.44
CA TYR A 306 4.84 5.12 4.21
C TYR A 306 4.59 3.75 4.84
N HIS A 307 5.65 3.03 5.16
CA HIS A 307 5.59 1.85 6.02
C HIS A 307 6.29 2.09 7.34
N SER A 308 5.98 1.27 8.34
CA SER A 308 6.62 1.27 9.64
C SER A 308 6.31 -0.03 10.40
N GLU A 309 6.95 -0.20 11.54
CA GLU A 309 6.60 -1.20 12.54
C GLU A 309 6.01 -0.52 13.76
N ASP A 310 4.92 -1.05 14.32
CA ASP A 310 4.34 -0.54 15.55
C ASP A 310 5.05 -1.11 16.79
N PRO A 311 4.81 -0.54 18.00
CA PRO A 311 5.40 -1.04 19.24
C PRO A 311 5.01 -2.49 19.60
N ALA A 312 4.02 -3.08 18.95
CA ALA A 312 3.60 -4.47 19.10
C ALA A 312 4.18 -5.39 18.01
N SER A 313 5.10 -4.88 17.19
CA SER A 313 5.78 -5.57 16.09
C SER A 313 4.85 -5.96 14.92
N ALA A 314 3.81 -5.17 14.69
CA ALA A 314 3.06 -5.24 13.45
C ALA A 314 3.71 -4.36 12.39
N VAL A 315 4.19 -4.96 11.32
CA VAL A 315 4.64 -4.23 10.14
C VAL A 315 3.42 -3.78 9.34
N TYR A 316 3.33 -2.49 9.06
CA TYR A 316 2.21 -1.92 8.33
C TYR A 316 2.65 -0.89 7.30
N ALA A 317 1.82 -0.69 6.28
CA ALA A 317 1.93 0.41 5.35
C ALA A 317 0.66 1.26 5.41
N ASN A 318 0.82 2.56 5.48
CA ASN A 318 -0.26 3.54 5.41
C ASN A 318 -0.39 4.07 3.99
N LEU A 319 -1.55 3.85 3.39
CA LEU A 319 -1.92 4.26 2.04
C LEU A 319 -3.08 5.27 2.12
N PRO A 320 -2.79 6.59 2.22
CA PRO A 320 -3.80 7.62 2.08
C PRO A 320 -4.47 7.56 0.71
N TYR A 321 -5.75 7.95 0.62
CA TYR A 321 -6.44 7.97 -0.67
C TYR A 321 -5.67 8.80 -1.71
N PRO A 322 -5.43 8.27 -2.93
CA PRO A 322 -4.42 8.83 -3.83
C PRO A 322 -4.75 10.24 -4.30
N ILE A 323 -3.73 11.08 -4.34
CA ILE A 323 -3.78 12.43 -4.88
C ILE A 323 -3.21 12.39 -6.29
N TYR A 324 -4.00 12.76 -7.26
CA TYR A 324 -3.57 12.92 -8.65
C TYR A 324 -4.34 14.08 -9.31
N ALA A 325 -3.75 14.66 -10.35
CA ALA A 325 -4.31 15.83 -11.04
C ALA A 325 -4.69 16.97 -10.07
N SER A 326 -3.94 17.10 -8.98
CA SER A 326 -4.21 18.09 -7.94
C SER A 326 -3.84 19.51 -8.40
N PRO A 327 -4.66 20.52 -8.10
CA PRO A 327 -4.31 21.91 -8.35
C PRO A 327 -3.19 22.45 -7.45
N VAL A 328 -2.78 21.73 -6.42
CA VAL A 328 -1.73 22.17 -5.48
C VAL A 328 -0.29 21.89 -5.95
N GLY A 329 -0.10 21.18 -7.07
CA GLY A 329 1.19 21.11 -7.75
C GLY A 329 2.01 19.85 -7.45
N PHE A 330 1.47 18.88 -6.71
CA PHE A 330 2.10 17.56 -6.53
C PHE A 330 1.06 16.43 -6.66
N THR A 331 1.55 15.23 -6.85
CA THR A 331 0.74 14.06 -7.19
C THR A 331 1.38 12.78 -6.66
N CYS A 332 0.54 11.80 -6.36
CA CYS A 332 0.94 10.42 -6.12
C CYS A 332 0.74 9.52 -7.37
N GLY A 333 0.28 10.11 -8.45
CA GLY A 333 -0.07 9.40 -9.67
C GLY A 333 1.02 9.43 -10.73
N THR A 334 0.73 8.76 -11.84
CA THR A 334 1.60 8.71 -13.00
C THR A 334 1.76 10.05 -13.72
N ASP A 335 0.91 11.04 -13.42
CA ASP A 335 1.05 12.41 -13.95
C ASP A 335 2.27 13.16 -13.39
N ALA A 336 2.98 12.60 -12.42
CA ALA A 336 4.35 12.99 -12.10
C ALA A 336 5.30 12.84 -13.30
N ARG A 337 5.05 11.86 -14.17
CA ARG A 337 5.90 11.53 -15.33
C ARG A 337 5.18 11.65 -16.68
N PHE A 338 3.90 11.31 -16.71
CA PHE A 338 3.11 11.29 -17.93
C PHE A 338 2.18 12.50 -17.99
N PRO A 339 1.80 12.96 -19.20
CA PRO A 339 0.92 14.12 -19.36
C PRO A 339 -0.53 13.87 -18.89
N VAL A 340 -0.87 12.61 -18.61
CA VAL A 340 -2.18 12.18 -18.10
C VAL A 340 -1.98 11.05 -17.10
N ILE A 341 -2.98 10.86 -16.24
CA ILE A 341 -3.03 9.69 -15.36
C ILE A 341 -3.16 8.43 -16.23
N GLU A 342 -2.29 7.47 -15.98
CA GLU A 342 -2.35 6.16 -16.60
C GLU A 342 -3.24 5.23 -15.76
N SER A 343 -4.25 4.66 -16.39
CA SER A 343 -5.24 3.79 -15.72
C SER A 343 -5.53 2.54 -16.56
N PRO A 344 -4.63 1.54 -16.52
CA PRO A 344 -4.79 0.32 -17.32
C PRO A 344 -6.01 -0.51 -16.95
N ASN A 345 -6.55 -0.37 -15.72
CA ASN A 345 -7.74 -1.08 -15.25
C ASN A 345 -9.02 -0.22 -15.29
N GLY A 346 -8.92 1.01 -15.78
CA GLY A 346 -10.07 1.92 -15.95
C GLY A 346 -10.64 2.49 -14.65
N ASN A 347 -9.86 2.45 -13.57
CA ASN A 347 -10.16 3.11 -12.29
C ASN A 347 -8.92 3.88 -11.83
N PRO A 348 -8.83 5.19 -12.15
CA PRO A 348 -7.66 6.00 -11.84
C PRO A 348 -7.27 6.00 -10.36
N ASP A 349 -8.23 5.94 -9.45
CA ASP A 349 -7.97 5.91 -8.00
C ASP A 349 -7.23 4.62 -7.62
N ALA A 350 -7.74 3.46 -8.05
CA ALA A 350 -7.11 2.18 -7.76
C ALA A 350 -5.77 2.00 -8.49
N ASP A 351 -5.70 2.40 -9.76
CA ASP A 351 -4.48 2.27 -10.55
C ASP A 351 -3.36 3.17 -10.01
N THR A 352 -3.70 4.35 -9.49
CA THR A 352 -2.74 5.23 -8.80
C THR A 352 -2.24 4.61 -7.50
N GLU A 353 -3.12 3.95 -6.75
CA GLU A 353 -2.78 3.33 -5.45
C GLU A 353 -1.86 2.12 -5.56
N ILE A 354 -1.85 1.45 -6.70
CA ILE A 354 -1.04 0.24 -6.92
C ILE A 354 0.47 0.55 -6.85
N SER A 355 0.92 1.67 -7.39
CA SER A 355 2.35 2.01 -7.36
C SER A 355 2.87 2.30 -5.95
N PRO A 356 2.25 3.15 -5.13
CA PRO A 356 2.59 3.29 -3.71
C PRO A 356 2.48 1.97 -2.94
N THR A 357 1.45 1.16 -3.21
CA THR A 357 1.33 -0.18 -2.57
C THR A 357 2.53 -1.07 -2.90
N SER A 358 2.99 -1.09 -4.15
CA SER A 358 4.17 -1.85 -4.57
C SER A 358 5.43 -1.37 -3.86
N HIS A 359 5.61 -0.07 -3.81
CA HIS A 359 6.72 0.61 -3.17
C HIS A 359 6.82 0.24 -1.68
N GLU A 360 5.79 0.54 -0.91
CA GLU A 360 5.81 0.31 0.54
C GLU A 360 5.94 -1.16 0.93
N VAL A 361 5.33 -2.06 0.15
CA VAL A 361 5.50 -3.49 0.40
C VAL A 361 6.92 -3.94 0.08
N SER A 362 7.57 -3.39 -0.96
CA SER A 362 8.95 -3.72 -1.30
C SER A 362 9.94 -3.20 -0.26
N GLU A 363 9.74 -1.98 0.22
CA GLU A 363 10.56 -1.38 1.27
C GLU A 363 10.39 -2.12 2.59
N ALA A 364 9.16 -2.36 3.04
CA ALA A 364 8.91 -3.15 4.24
C ALA A 364 9.52 -4.56 4.19
N ILE A 365 9.68 -5.15 2.99
CA ILE A 365 10.36 -6.43 2.84
C ILE A 365 11.86 -6.30 3.13
N THR A 366 12.50 -5.24 2.69
CA THR A 366 13.95 -5.01 2.80
C THR A 366 14.36 -4.25 4.06
N ASP A 367 13.44 -3.48 4.65
CA ASP A 367 13.64 -2.67 5.86
C ASP A 367 12.35 -2.55 6.70
N PRO A 368 11.84 -3.64 7.27
CA PRO A 368 10.54 -3.66 7.96
C PRO A 368 10.47 -2.77 9.21
N ASP A 369 11.59 -2.60 9.88
CA ASP A 369 11.81 -1.66 10.99
C ASP A 369 12.78 -0.61 10.47
N THR A 370 12.22 0.49 9.99
CA THR A 370 12.93 1.51 9.20
C THR A 370 14.27 1.92 9.80
N GLU A 371 15.28 2.10 8.95
CA GLU A 371 16.69 2.36 9.29
C GLU A 371 17.47 1.15 9.83
N THR A 372 16.95 -0.07 9.69
CA THR A 372 17.63 -1.30 10.17
C THR A 372 18.03 -2.24 9.04
N GLY A 373 17.44 -2.13 7.87
CA GLY A 373 17.65 -2.96 6.70
C GLY A 373 18.49 -2.31 5.60
N TRP A 374 17.92 -2.08 4.44
CA TRP A 374 18.60 -1.61 3.25
C TRP A 374 18.16 -0.19 2.84
N TYR A 375 19.09 0.75 2.93
CA TYR A 375 18.89 2.14 2.48
C TYR A 375 20.20 2.76 2.01
N ASP A 376 20.12 3.83 1.23
CA ASP A 376 21.28 4.58 0.74
C ASP A 376 21.88 5.50 1.81
N SER A 377 22.96 6.22 1.48
CA SER A 377 23.62 7.12 2.41
C SER A 377 22.81 8.35 2.83
N THR A 378 21.65 8.58 2.20
CA THR A 378 20.72 9.67 2.52
C THR A 378 19.41 9.19 3.13
N GLY A 379 19.29 7.88 3.35
CA GLY A 379 18.12 7.27 3.95
C GLY A 379 17.03 6.84 2.96
N ASN A 380 17.28 6.92 1.66
CA ASN A 380 16.37 6.40 0.65
C ASN A 380 16.43 4.87 0.62
N GLU A 381 15.27 4.24 0.49
CA GLU A 381 15.12 2.79 0.40
C GLU A 381 15.01 2.30 -1.04
N ILE A 382 14.70 1.04 -1.21
CA ILE A 382 14.68 0.38 -2.52
C ILE A 382 13.67 1.02 -3.49
N GLY A 383 12.51 1.45 -2.99
CA GLY A 383 11.48 2.12 -3.77
C GLY A 383 11.79 3.59 -4.03
N ASP A 384 12.34 4.28 -3.02
CA ASP A 384 12.69 5.70 -3.06
C ASP A 384 13.70 6.03 -4.16
N ASP A 385 14.75 5.22 -4.26
CA ASP A 385 15.78 5.38 -5.30
C ASP A 385 15.20 5.22 -6.71
N CYS A 386 14.01 4.61 -6.83
CA CYS A 386 13.30 4.43 -8.10
C CYS A 386 11.93 5.11 -8.14
N ALA A 387 11.65 6.05 -7.22
CA ALA A 387 10.37 6.74 -7.17
C ALA A 387 10.05 7.44 -8.50
N TYR A 388 8.84 7.15 -9.03
CA TYR A 388 8.35 7.64 -10.34
C TYR A 388 9.21 7.25 -11.55
N ILE A 389 10.05 6.23 -11.45
CA ILE A 389 10.75 5.60 -12.56
C ILE A 389 9.94 4.35 -12.97
N PHE A 390 9.29 4.42 -14.13
CA PHE A 390 8.39 3.37 -14.61
C PHE A 390 9.02 2.48 -15.68
N GLY A 391 10.17 2.88 -16.21
CA GLY A 391 10.90 2.16 -17.24
C GLY A 391 10.09 2.00 -18.54
N ARG A 392 10.17 0.81 -19.13
CA ARG A 392 9.53 0.57 -20.43
C ARG A 392 8.03 0.30 -20.27
N THR A 393 7.21 1.22 -20.72
CA THR A 393 5.76 1.08 -20.77
C THR A 393 5.25 0.51 -22.09
N ARG A 394 4.06 -0.08 -22.07
CA ARG A 394 3.27 -0.63 -23.18
C ARG A 394 1.85 -0.07 -23.10
N GLY A 395 1.08 -0.24 -24.19
CA GLY A 395 -0.29 0.24 -24.25
C GLY A 395 -0.42 1.56 -24.99
N ALA A 396 -1.43 2.36 -24.63
CA ALA A 396 -1.71 3.67 -25.20
C ALA A 396 -1.84 4.70 -24.09
N PRO A 397 -1.64 6.01 -24.36
CA PRO A 397 -1.82 7.07 -23.36
C PRO A 397 -3.17 6.98 -22.65
N GLY A 398 -3.14 7.10 -21.32
CA GLY A 398 -4.29 6.91 -20.44
C GLY A 398 -4.53 5.45 -20.01
N GLY A 399 -3.70 4.53 -20.50
CA GLY A 399 -3.77 3.10 -20.17
C GLY A 399 -2.41 2.41 -20.37
N PHE A 400 -1.30 3.13 -20.21
CA PHE A 400 0.02 2.52 -20.17
C PHE A 400 0.16 1.60 -18.97
N PHE A 401 0.90 0.53 -19.17
CA PHE A 401 1.33 -0.40 -18.12
C PHE A 401 2.76 -0.83 -18.37
N ASN A 402 3.49 -1.18 -17.34
CA ASN A 402 4.83 -1.72 -17.41
C ASN A 402 4.94 -3.14 -16.84
N GLN A 403 4.00 -3.54 -15.98
CA GLN A 403 3.95 -4.85 -15.39
C GLN A 403 2.83 -5.69 -16.02
N VAL A 404 3.15 -6.95 -16.35
CA VAL A 404 2.16 -7.99 -16.66
C VAL A 404 2.34 -9.11 -15.65
N ILE A 405 1.53 -9.08 -14.61
CA ILE A 405 1.63 -10.04 -13.49
C ILE A 405 0.44 -10.99 -13.56
N ASN A 406 0.70 -12.26 -13.77
CA ASN A 406 -0.32 -13.31 -13.90
C ASN A 406 -1.46 -12.95 -14.88
N GLY A 407 -1.14 -12.16 -15.93
CA GLY A 407 -2.08 -11.69 -16.95
C GLY A 407 -2.79 -10.37 -16.63
N GLY A 408 -2.70 -9.85 -15.42
CA GLY A 408 -3.12 -8.49 -15.06
C GLY A 408 -2.14 -7.45 -15.62
N HIS A 409 -2.65 -6.27 -15.98
CA HIS A 409 -1.85 -5.14 -16.44
C HIS A 409 -1.79 -4.09 -15.37
N PHE A 410 -0.58 -3.73 -14.93
CA PHE A 410 -0.37 -2.76 -13.85
C PHE A 410 0.71 -1.76 -14.24
N ILE A 411 0.68 -0.60 -13.60
CA ILE A 411 1.76 0.37 -13.67
C ILE A 411 2.30 0.59 -12.26
N THR A 412 3.55 0.18 -12.05
CA THR A 412 4.28 0.39 -10.81
C THR A 412 5.62 1.05 -11.15
N GLN A 413 6.19 1.78 -10.24
CA GLN A 413 7.61 2.13 -10.36
C GLN A 413 8.48 0.87 -10.41
N GLU A 414 9.72 1.05 -10.86
CA GLU A 414 10.78 0.05 -10.75
C GLU A 414 11.33 0.02 -9.31
N GLU A 415 12.09 -1.02 -8.99
CA GLU A 415 12.80 -1.12 -7.70
C GLU A 415 14.32 -1.08 -7.94
N PHE A 416 15.05 -0.56 -6.95
CA PHE A 416 16.48 -0.41 -7.08
C PHE A 416 17.21 -1.76 -6.97
N SER A 417 18.20 -1.96 -7.83
CA SER A 417 19.06 -3.13 -7.89
C SER A 417 20.52 -2.74 -7.70
N ASN A 418 21.11 -3.13 -6.58
CA ASN A 418 22.53 -2.98 -6.33
C ASN A 418 23.39 -3.75 -7.37
N ASN A 419 22.88 -4.88 -7.86
CA ASN A 419 23.56 -5.68 -8.88
C ASN A 419 23.62 -4.96 -10.21
N LEU A 420 22.51 -4.33 -10.65
CA LEU A 420 22.50 -3.51 -11.86
C LEU A 420 23.39 -2.29 -11.70
N PHE A 421 23.31 -1.61 -10.56
CA PHE A 421 24.14 -0.44 -10.26
C PHE A 421 25.62 -0.78 -10.36
N ALA A 422 26.07 -1.85 -9.71
CA ALA A 422 27.45 -2.29 -9.76
C ALA A 422 27.87 -2.73 -11.17
N SER A 423 27.06 -3.51 -11.88
CA SER A 423 27.39 -4.03 -13.21
C SER A 423 27.38 -2.94 -14.29
N SER A 424 26.57 -1.90 -14.13
CA SER A 424 26.53 -0.74 -15.03
C SER A 424 27.64 0.28 -14.76
N GLY A 425 28.44 0.10 -13.70
CA GLY A 425 29.42 1.09 -13.26
C GLY A 425 28.79 2.36 -12.67
N GLY A 426 27.61 2.23 -12.03
CA GLY A 426 26.90 3.31 -11.37
C GLY A 426 26.04 4.17 -12.32
N THR A 427 25.72 3.67 -13.51
CA THR A 427 24.96 4.44 -14.52
C THR A 427 23.49 4.00 -14.66
N ALA A 428 23.10 2.89 -14.05
CA ALA A 428 21.74 2.38 -13.99
C ALA A 428 21.52 1.71 -12.64
N GLY A 429 20.28 1.70 -12.15
CA GLY A 429 19.91 1.13 -10.86
C GLY A 429 18.50 0.56 -10.83
N CYS A 430 17.53 1.16 -11.50
CA CYS A 430 16.13 0.75 -11.42
C CYS A 430 15.80 -0.38 -12.41
N LEU A 431 15.02 -1.38 -11.94
CA LEU A 431 14.62 -2.57 -12.69
C LEU A 431 13.11 -2.84 -12.59
N GLN A 432 12.51 -3.23 -13.72
CA GLN A 432 11.13 -3.78 -13.77
C GLN A 432 11.04 -5.25 -13.29
N SER A 433 12.14 -6.00 -13.38
CA SER A 433 12.24 -7.42 -13.02
C SER A 433 13.70 -7.88 -13.09
N GLU A 434 14.04 -9.00 -12.45
CA GLU A 434 15.31 -9.69 -12.64
C GLU A 434 15.49 -10.29 -14.03
#